data_6256ad8b9826f92112bd28ce8f6e2f4b
#
_entry.id   6256ad8b9826f92112bd28ce8f6e2f4b
#
_cell.length_a   1.000
_cell.length_b   1.000
_cell.length_c   1.000
_cell.angle_alpha   90.00
_cell.angle_beta   90.00
_cell.angle_gamma   90.00
#
_symmetry.space_group_name_H-M   'P 1'
#
loop_
_entity.id
_entity.type
_entity.pdbx_description
1 polymer ?
#
loop_
_entity_poly.entity_id
_entity_poly.type
_entity_poly.pdbx_seq_one_letter_code
_entity_poly.pdbx_strand_id
1 'polypeptide(L)'
;SKFSGRQEEAHQINAACEAYRDEVSSEAAQYDMSDYVDLLLAVMMQESSGQGTDPMQSSEGAYNTRYPQQPNGITDPSYSISCGIQELKYALDKAGCTGPTDLSKIRLALQAYNFGADSYFAYLEENGH
;
A
#
# COMPACT_ATOMS: atom_id res chain seq x y z
N SER A 1 25.23 -1.65 -11.13
CA SER A 1 24.56 -2.19 -12.31
C SER A 1 23.10 -1.75 -12.36
N LYS A 2 22.51 -1.87 -13.50
CA LYS A 2 21.08 -1.61 -13.69
C LYS A 2 20.21 -2.39 -12.71
N PHE A 3 20.66 -3.59 -12.39
CA PHE A 3 19.94 -4.50 -11.50
C PHE A 3 20.02 -4.04 -10.05
N SER A 4 21.21 -3.60 -9.64
CA SER A 4 21.43 -3.10 -8.27
C SER A 4 20.62 -1.82 -8.02
N GLY A 5 20.59 -0.92 -9.00
CA GLY A 5 19.82 0.31 -8.89
C GLY A 5 18.33 0.05 -8.71
N ARG A 6 17.78 -0.92 -9.42
CA ARG A 6 16.38 -1.32 -9.28
C ARG A 6 16.07 -1.90 -7.90
N GLN A 7 16.98 -2.71 -7.36
CA GLN A 7 16.79 -3.28 -6.03
C GLN A 7 16.83 -2.21 -4.95
N GLU A 8 17.74 -1.27 -5.06
CA GLU A 8 17.82 -0.14 -4.13
C GLU A 8 16.55 0.71 -4.18
N GLU A 9 16.05 0.99 -5.38
CA GLU A 9 14.80 1.74 -5.57
C GLU A 9 13.60 1.01 -4.98
N ALA A 10 13.58 -0.33 -5.08
CA ALA A 10 12.50 -1.14 -4.54
C ALA A 10 12.48 -1.14 -3.00
N HIS A 11 13.62 -0.87 -2.35
CA HIS A 11 13.71 -0.82 -0.89
C HIS A 11 13.33 0.52 -0.30
N GLN A 12 13.06 1.50 -1.14
CA GLN A 12 12.77 2.86 -0.70
C GLN A 12 11.48 3.36 -1.33
N ILE A 13 10.78 4.16 -0.55
CA ILE A 13 9.59 4.84 -1.03
C ILE A 13 10.06 6.03 -1.85
N ASN A 14 9.63 6.11 -3.09
CA ASN A 14 10.07 7.17 -4.00
C ASN A 14 9.39 8.50 -3.69
N ALA A 15 9.85 9.58 -4.35
CA ALA A 15 9.32 10.93 -4.13
C ALA A 15 7.83 11.04 -4.46
N ALA A 16 7.36 10.34 -5.48
CA ALA A 16 5.95 10.38 -5.88
C ALA A 16 5.05 9.78 -4.78
N CYS A 17 5.47 8.66 -4.19
CA CYS A 17 4.75 8.06 -3.07
C CYS A 17 4.85 8.92 -1.82
N GLU A 18 6.03 9.46 -1.53
CA GLU A 18 6.22 10.36 -0.36
C GLU A 18 5.33 11.59 -0.44
N ALA A 19 5.06 12.09 -1.63
CA ALA A 19 4.17 13.23 -1.82
C ALA A 19 2.75 12.93 -1.34
N TYR A 20 2.37 11.68 -1.26
CA TYR A 20 1.06 11.26 -0.76
C TYR A 20 1.04 11.00 0.75
N ARG A 21 2.17 11.09 1.45
CA ARG A 21 2.25 10.70 2.87
C ARG A 21 1.23 11.40 3.74
N ASP A 22 1.09 12.71 3.62
CA ASP A 22 0.17 13.48 4.46
C ASP A 22 -1.28 13.08 4.20
N GLU A 23 -1.63 12.90 2.94
CA GLU A 23 -2.98 12.47 2.56
C GLU A 23 -3.26 11.05 3.05
N VAL A 24 -2.32 10.14 2.86
CA VAL A 24 -2.45 8.76 3.34
C VAL A 24 -2.61 8.74 4.86
N SER A 25 -1.81 9.54 5.57
CA SER A 25 -1.88 9.63 7.02
C SER A 25 -3.25 10.14 7.49
N SER A 26 -3.76 11.21 6.88
CA SER A 26 -5.07 11.76 7.20
C SER A 26 -6.20 10.76 6.96
N GLU A 27 -6.14 10.10 5.82
CA GLU A 27 -7.17 9.13 5.45
C GLU A 27 -7.10 7.87 6.31
N ALA A 28 -5.88 7.38 6.59
CA ALA A 28 -5.67 6.23 7.45
C ALA A 28 -6.25 6.44 8.85
N ALA A 29 -6.15 7.65 9.38
CA ALA A 29 -6.71 7.98 10.69
C ALA A 29 -8.22 7.77 10.74
N GLN A 30 -8.92 7.95 9.64
CA GLN A 30 -10.37 7.76 9.58
C GLN A 30 -10.77 6.29 9.64
N TYR A 31 -9.86 5.39 9.35
CA TYR A 31 -10.10 3.95 9.35
C TYR A 31 -9.34 3.22 10.45
N ASP A 32 -8.80 3.95 11.42
CA ASP A 32 -8.00 3.38 12.49
C ASP A 32 -6.76 2.64 11.97
N MET A 33 -6.14 3.21 10.93
CA MET A 33 -4.99 2.64 10.25
C MET A 33 -3.76 3.54 10.35
N SER A 34 -3.72 4.45 11.32
CA SER A 34 -2.62 5.42 11.47
C SER A 34 -1.25 4.77 11.64
N ASP A 35 -1.20 3.59 12.25
CA ASP A 35 0.06 2.88 12.48
C ASP A 35 0.59 2.17 11.23
N TYR A 36 -0.16 2.19 10.14
CA TYR A 36 0.17 1.45 8.92
C TYR A 36 0.53 2.36 7.73
N VAL A 37 0.85 3.63 7.98
CA VAL A 37 1.15 4.59 6.90
C VAL A 37 2.35 4.14 6.07
N ASP A 38 3.42 3.68 6.71
CA ASP A 38 4.60 3.19 5.97
C ASP A 38 4.27 1.96 5.13
N LEU A 39 3.47 1.05 5.67
CA LEU A 39 3.02 -0.12 4.92
C LEU A 39 2.16 0.28 3.72
N LEU A 40 1.25 1.23 3.92
CA LEU A 40 0.40 1.74 2.84
C LEU A 40 1.22 2.38 1.72
N LEU A 41 2.24 3.16 2.07
CA LEU A 41 3.12 3.76 1.07
C LEU A 41 3.96 2.71 0.35
N ALA A 42 4.39 1.66 1.05
CA ALA A 42 5.12 0.56 0.44
C ALA A 42 4.23 -0.23 -0.54
N VAL A 43 2.97 -0.43 -0.20
CA VAL A 43 2.00 -1.04 -1.11
C VAL A 43 1.82 -0.17 -2.35
N MET A 44 1.65 1.14 -2.16
CA MET A 44 1.54 2.08 -3.29
C MET A 44 2.78 2.00 -4.18
N MET A 45 3.96 1.93 -3.58
CA MET A 45 5.23 1.81 -4.33
C MET A 45 5.21 0.57 -5.23
N GLN A 46 4.77 -0.56 -4.72
CA GLN A 46 4.67 -1.80 -5.49
C GLN A 46 3.58 -1.73 -6.56
N GLU A 47 2.44 -1.14 -6.23
CA GLU A 47 1.29 -1.14 -7.14
C GLU A 47 1.46 -0.18 -8.32
N SER A 48 2.00 1.01 -8.09
CA SER A 48 2.04 2.06 -9.12
C SER A 48 3.28 2.94 -9.09
N SER A 49 4.13 2.80 -8.09
CA SER A 49 5.21 3.75 -7.81
C SER A 49 4.69 5.18 -7.60
N GLY A 50 3.44 5.32 -7.19
CA GLY A 50 2.79 6.61 -6.98
C GLY A 50 2.33 7.30 -8.25
N GLN A 51 2.30 6.58 -9.38
CA GLN A 51 1.95 7.14 -10.68
C GLN A 51 0.48 6.93 -11.02
N GLY A 52 -0.04 7.80 -11.89
CA GLY A 52 -1.39 7.67 -12.41
C GLY A 52 -2.48 8.10 -11.43
N THR A 53 -3.73 7.82 -11.81
CA THR A 53 -4.90 8.24 -11.06
C THR A 53 -5.45 7.16 -10.12
N ASP A 54 -4.87 5.96 -10.19
CA ASP A 54 -5.23 4.85 -9.31
C ASP A 54 -3.97 4.34 -8.59
N PRO A 55 -3.33 5.18 -7.74
CA PRO A 55 -2.03 4.84 -7.17
C PRO A 55 -2.03 3.60 -6.29
N MET A 56 -3.16 3.24 -5.67
CA MET A 56 -3.25 2.02 -4.87
C MET A 56 -3.71 0.82 -5.69
N GLN A 57 -3.99 1.00 -7.00
CA GLN A 57 -4.49 -0.05 -7.88
C GLN A 57 -5.71 -0.75 -7.27
N SER A 58 -6.67 0.08 -6.86
CA SER A 58 -7.87 -0.35 -6.12
C SER A 58 -9.11 -0.48 -7.00
N SER A 59 -8.99 -0.22 -8.31
CA SER A 59 -10.15 -0.12 -9.20
C SER A 59 -10.99 -1.40 -9.25
N GLU A 60 -10.34 -2.56 -9.19
CA GLU A 60 -11.04 -3.85 -9.26
C GLU A 60 -11.42 -4.40 -7.89
N GLY A 61 -11.09 -3.69 -6.82
CA GLY A 61 -11.38 -4.10 -5.46
C GLY A 61 -12.83 -3.84 -5.05
N ALA A 62 -13.22 -4.48 -3.94
CA ALA A 62 -14.60 -4.45 -3.47
C ALA A 62 -15.05 -3.06 -2.98
N TYR A 63 -14.10 -2.19 -2.62
CA TYR A 63 -14.44 -0.87 -2.08
C TYR A 63 -14.66 0.19 -3.14
N ASN A 64 -14.29 -0.09 -4.40
CA ASN A 64 -14.61 0.80 -5.50
C ASN A 64 -16.06 0.61 -5.94
N THR A 65 -16.91 1.55 -5.55
CA THR A 65 -18.34 1.55 -5.92
C THR A 65 -18.69 2.74 -6.80
N ARG A 66 -17.72 3.55 -7.23
CA ARG A 66 -17.97 4.80 -7.96
C ARG A 66 -17.40 4.82 -9.38
N TYR A 67 -16.38 4.03 -9.64
CA TYR A 67 -15.68 4.03 -10.93
C TYR A 67 -15.77 2.65 -11.57
N PRO A 68 -15.51 2.53 -12.88
CA PRO A 68 -15.54 1.22 -13.53
C PRO A 68 -14.59 0.23 -12.86
N GLN A 69 -15.07 -0.99 -12.65
CA GLN A 69 -14.29 -2.08 -12.07
C GLN A 69 -13.40 -2.72 -13.15
N GLN A 70 -12.39 -1.99 -13.54
CA GLN A 70 -11.41 -2.39 -14.55
C GLN A 70 -10.08 -1.76 -14.18
N PRO A 71 -8.96 -2.24 -14.71
CA PRO A 71 -7.65 -1.66 -14.40
C PRO A 71 -7.65 -0.16 -14.67
N ASN A 72 -7.20 0.60 -13.69
CA ASN A 72 -7.12 2.06 -13.74
C ASN A 72 -8.47 2.75 -14.00
N GLY A 73 -9.57 2.12 -13.61
CA GLY A 73 -10.90 2.72 -13.74
C GLY A 73 -11.10 3.93 -12.83
N ILE A 74 -10.44 3.95 -11.66
CA ILE A 74 -10.50 5.09 -10.74
C ILE A 74 -9.69 6.24 -11.31
N THR A 75 -10.32 7.41 -11.44
CA THR A 75 -9.66 8.61 -11.98
C THR A 75 -9.42 9.69 -10.93
N ASP A 76 -9.70 9.39 -9.67
CA ASP A 76 -9.44 10.28 -8.53
C ASP A 76 -8.44 9.59 -7.58
N PRO A 77 -7.19 10.10 -7.50
CA PRO A 77 -6.19 9.49 -6.62
C PRO A 77 -6.61 9.40 -5.15
N SER A 78 -7.33 10.39 -4.65
CA SER A 78 -7.79 10.38 -3.25
C SER A 78 -8.77 9.23 -3.01
N TYR A 79 -9.64 8.97 -3.96
CA TYR A 79 -10.57 7.85 -3.87
C TYR A 79 -9.83 6.50 -3.93
N SER A 80 -8.82 6.40 -4.79
CA SER A 80 -7.96 5.22 -4.87
C SER A 80 -7.32 4.92 -3.51
N ILE A 81 -6.79 5.96 -2.86
CA ILE A 81 -6.15 5.84 -1.55
C ILE A 81 -7.15 5.34 -0.50
N SER A 82 -8.36 5.93 -0.46
CA SER A 82 -9.40 5.50 0.47
C SER A 82 -9.74 4.02 0.28
N CYS A 83 -9.93 3.60 -0.96
CA CYS A 83 -10.22 2.21 -1.28
C CYS A 83 -9.08 1.29 -0.86
N GLY A 84 -7.84 1.68 -1.16
CA GLY A 84 -6.66 0.87 -0.82
C GLY A 84 -6.48 0.69 0.67
N ILE A 85 -6.73 1.74 1.45
CA ILE A 85 -6.66 1.67 2.92
C ILE A 85 -7.70 0.68 3.45
N GLN A 86 -8.92 0.74 2.95
CA GLN A 86 -9.99 -0.16 3.38
C GLN A 86 -9.69 -1.60 3.00
N GLU A 87 -9.15 -1.83 1.81
CA GLU A 87 -8.73 -3.17 1.38
C GLU A 87 -7.66 -3.74 2.29
N LEU A 88 -6.64 -2.94 2.61
CA LEU A 88 -5.56 -3.40 3.48
C LEU A 88 -6.09 -3.67 4.89
N LYS A 89 -6.95 -2.79 5.42
CA LYS A 89 -7.56 -3.01 6.72
C LYS A 89 -8.30 -4.34 6.77
N TYR A 90 -9.12 -4.60 5.76
CA TYR A 90 -9.85 -5.86 5.66
C TYR A 90 -8.89 -7.05 5.66
N ALA A 91 -7.82 -6.97 4.87
CA ALA A 91 -6.84 -8.06 4.77
C ALA A 91 -6.13 -8.31 6.10
N LEU A 92 -5.73 -7.25 6.80
CA LEU A 92 -5.06 -7.36 8.10
C LEU A 92 -6.00 -7.93 9.15
N ASP A 93 -7.24 -7.47 9.19
CA ASP A 93 -8.26 -7.97 10.13
C ASP A 93 -8.52 -9.47 9.87
N LYS A 94 -8.66 -9.84 8.61
CA LYS A 94 -8.90 -11.23 8.19
C LYS A 94 -7.75 -12.14 8.58
N ALA A 95 -6.53 -11.65 8.49
CA ALA A 95 -5.33 -12.40 8.87
C ALA A 95 -5.14 -12.50 10.39
N GLY A 96 -5.89 -11.72 11.17
CA GLY A 96 -5.73 -11.66 12.61
C GLY A 96 -4.53 -10.85 13.06
N CYS A 97 -4.13 -9.84 12.30
CA CYS A 97 -3.00 -8.99 12.62
C CYS A 97 -3.27 -8.19 13.89
N THR A 98 -2.34 -8.21 14.83
CA THR A 98 -2.50 -7.55 16.12
C THR A 98 -1.89 -6.14 16.18
N GLY A 99 -1.11 -5.76 15.18
CA GLY A 99 -0.51 -4.43 15.12
C GLY A 99 0.61 -4.36 14.09
N PRO A 100 1.25 -3.18 13.97
CA PRO A 100 2.23 -2.94 12.91
C PRO A 100 3.55 -3.70 13.07
N THR A 101 3.77 -4.36 14.20
CA THR A 101 4.94 -5.19 14.40
C THR A 101 4.65 -6.69 14.23
N ASP A 102 3.41 -7.05 13.95
CA ASP A 102 3.00 -8.44 13.72
C ASP A 102 3.32 -8.84 12.28
N LEU A 103 4.61 -9.00 11.97
CA LEU A 103 5.10 -9.15 10.60
C LEU A 103 4.60 -10.43 9.92
N SER A 104 4.44 -11.51 10.67
CA SER A 104 3.96 -12.77 10.09
C SER A 104 2.53 -12.63 9.59
N LYS A 105 1.68 -11.92 10.33
CA LYS A 105 0.29 -11.70 9.93
C LYS A 105 0.17 -10.66 8.82
N ILE A 106 1.02 -9.65 8.84
CA ILE A 106 1.10 -8.68 7.74
C ILE A 106 1.48 -9.41 6.44
N ARG A 107 2.51 -10.26 6.50
CA ARG A 107 2.93 -11.04 5.32
C ARG A 107 1.78 -11.93 4.82
N LEU A 108 1.09 -12.59 5.73
CA LEU A 108 -0.06 -13.43 5.38
C LEU A 108 -1.17 -12.62 4.69
N ALA A 109 -1.51 -11.46 5.25
CA ALA A 109 -2.53 -10.58 4.68
C ALA A 109 -2.15 -10.13 3.26
N LEU A 110 -0.91 -9.71 3.06
CA LEU A 110 -0.43 -9.22 1.77
C LEU A 110 -0.43 -10.33 0.71
N GLN A 111 0.00 -11.53 1.08
CA GLN A 111 0.00 -12.68 0.18
C GLN A 111 -1.42 -13.11 -0.18
N ALA A 112 -2.32 -13.18 0.79
CA ALA A 112 -3.69 -13.64 0.59
C ALA A 112 -4.49 -12.71 -0.34
N TYR A 113 -4.20 -11.42 -0.30
CA TYR A 113 -4.90 -10.42 -1.10
C TYR A 113 -4.07 -9.91 -2.29
N ASN A 114 -2.96 -10.57 -2.55
CA ASN A 114 -2.11 -10.31 -3.70
C ASN A 114 -1.54 -8.89 -3.74
N PHE A 115 -1.31 -8.30 -2.56
CA PHE A 115 -0.60 -7.03 -2.46
C PHE A 115 0.89 -7.25 -2.68
N GLY A 116 1.52 -6.38 -3.45
CA GLY A 116 2.97 -6.36 -3.56
C GLY A 116 3.58 -5.77 -2.30
N ALA A 117 4.46 -6.52 -1.64
CA ALA A 117 5.02 -6.11 -0.37
C ALA A 117 6.50 -6.40 -0.19
N ASP A 118 7.15 -6.93 -1.22
CA ASP A 118 8.55 -7.30 -1.13
C ASP A 118 9.44 -6.11 -0.76
N SER A 119 9.13 -4.93 -1.27
CA SER A 119 9.89 -3.72 -0.96
C SER A 119 9.71 -3.30 0.49
N TYR A 120 8.54 -3.51 1.09
CA TYR A 120 8.32 -3.19 2.50
C TYR A 120 9.16 -4.08 3.40
N PHE A 121 9.18 -5.39 3.15
CA PHE A 121 9.97 -6.32 3.96
C PHE A 121 11.46 -6.09 3.76
N ALA A 122 11.91 -5.79 2.56
CA ALA A 122 13.29 -5.42 2.29
C ALA A 122 13.67 -4.13 3.01
N TYR A 123 12.77 -3.14 3.02
CA TYR A 123 12.97 -1.90 3.76
C TYR A 123 13.14 -2.16 5.25
N LEU A 124 12.29 -2.99 5.85
CA LEU A 124 12.37 -3.32 7.27
C LEU A 124 13.69 -4.03 7.60
N GLU A 125 14.10 -4.96 6.77
CA GLU A 125 15.34 -5.69 6.95
C GLU A 125 16.55 -4.74 6.93
N GLU A 126 16.56 -3.81 5.98
CA GLU A 126 17.65 -2.86 5.82
C GLU A 126 17.69 -1.81 6.92
N ASN A 127 16.56 -1.49 7.53
CA ASN A 127 16.46 -0.48 8.57
C ASN A 127 16.36 -1.06 9.99
N GLY A 128 16.62 -2.34 10.16
CA GLY A 128 16.75 -2.98 11.47
C GLY A 128 15.42 -3.22 12.19
N HIS A 129 14.34 -3.37 11.46
CA HIS A 129 13.02 -3.64 12.05
C HIS A 129 12.64 -5.11 12.01
#